data_66a9e07f615bc69d6c2af09b886c011b
#
_entry.id   66a9e07f615bc69d6c2af09b886c011b
#
_cell.length_a   1.000
_cell.length_b   1.000
_cell.length_c   1.000
_cell.angle_alpha   90.00
_cell.angle_beta   90.00
_cell.angle_gamma   90.00
#
_symmetry.space_group_name_H-M   'P 1'
#
loop_
_entity.id
_entity.type
_entity.pdbx_description
1 polymer ?
#
loop_
_entity_poly.entity_id
_entity_poly.type
_entity_poly.pdbx_seq_one_letter_code
_entity_poly.pdbx_strand_id
1 'polypeptide(L)'
;MHQPPPHPWQHVPPADWHDWRWQLQHRLRTADGLATRFDLTLPQRAWLDQGGGFEVGLTPYFASLCDPRDPADPLARQVLPDPAEALVRPFERADPLGEDPHRKAPGVVHKYPDRVLLLVTDHCAAYCRYCTRARWVATGSEPMGSDALDAALAYIAATPQIRDVLVSGGDPLLLSTVRLSTLLDRLAAIPHLRFVRLGTRVPVFLPMRVDAALAAALRPRRIPVFVNVHINHHRELAPEVVAALAMLADAGVPLGGQTVLLRGVNDDAATLRETFYAQLSARVRPYYLFHCDPVRGSSHLRTSVSAGLALVRQLIGHTSGMAVPKYVLDLEGAGKVPMWPPLLASIEHDWVRGVSFRGEAWQYVNEWE
;
A
#
# COMPACT_ATOMS: atom_id res chain seq x y z
N MET A 1 -15.69 -16.86 -9.33
CA MET A 1 -15.79 -15.72 -8.37
C MET A 1 -16.02 -16.32 -6.99
N HIS A 2 -15.16 -16.04 -6.04
CA HIS A 2 -15.32 -16.52 -4.66
C HIS A 2 -16.46 -15.72 -4.01
N GLN A 3 -17.55 -16.40 -3.63
CA GLN A 3 -18.59 -15.72 -2.84
C GLN A 3 -18.07 -15.53 -1.42
N PRO A 4 -18.11 -14.28 -0.89
CA PRO A 4 -17.72 -14.07 0.49
C PRO A 4 -18.64 -14.88 1.43
N PRO A 5 -18.09 -15.41 2.53
CA PRO A 5 -18.90 -16.17 3.50
C PRO A 5 -19.96 -15.25 4.16
N PRO A 6 -21.06 -15.80 4.67
CA PRO A 6 -22.07 -15.03 5.40
C PRO A 6 -21.42 -14.19 6.50
N HIS A 7 -21.88 -12.96 6.67
CA HIS A 7 -21.32 -12.02 7.67
C HIS A 7 -22.42 -11.40 8.55
N PRO A 8 -22.08 -10.90 9.76
CA PRO A 8 -23.08 -10.41 10.74
C PRO A 8 -23.86 -9.17 10.25
N TRP A 9 -23.36 -8.47 9.25
CA TRP A 9 -23.95 -7.21 8.75
C TRP A 9 -24.94 -7.37 7.60
N GLN A 10 -25.41 -8.59 7.28
CA GLN A 10 -26.39 -8.83 6.21
C GLN A 10 -27.74 -8.13 6.46
N HIS A 11 -28.04 -7.82 7.72
CA HIS A 11 -29.25 -7.10 8.13
C HIS A 11 -29.12 -5.57 8.09
N VAL A 12 -27.91 -5.05 7.86
CA VAL A 12 -27.70 -3.61 7.79
C VAL A 12 -28.35 -3.05 6.53
N PRO A 13 -29.13 -1.95 6.64
CA PRO A 13 -29.75 -1.33 5.48
C PRO A 13 -28.70 -0.98 4.42
N PRO A 14 -28.98 -1.18 3.12
CA PRO A 14 -28.03 -0.87 2.06
C PRO A 14 -27.51 0.59 2.09
N ALA A 15 -28.35 1.55 2.49
CA ALA A 15 -27.95 2.95 2.62
C ALA A 15 -26.84 3.14 3.66
N ASP A 16 -26.92 2.46 4.80
CA ASP A 16 -25.92 2.50 5.85
C ASP A 16 -24.67 1.71 5.42
N TRP A 17 -24.86 0.51 4.87
CA TRP A 17 -23.76 -0.32 4.41
C TRP A 17 -22.87 0.40 3.38
N HIS A 18 -23.45 1.18 2.49
CA HIS A 18 -22.76 1.96 1.47
C HIS A 18 -22.36 3.36 1.94
N ASP A 19 -22.67 3.78 3.16
CA ASP A 19 -22.10 5.00 3.75
C ASP A 19 -20.71 4.70 4.35
N TRP A 20 -19.69 5.29 3.76
CA TRP A 20 -18.32 5.13 4.24
C TRP A 20 -18.11 5.64 5.67
N ARG A 21 -18.93 6.59 6.14
CA ARG A 21 -18.87 7.10 7.53
C ARG A 21 -19.42 6.04 8.49
N TRP A 22 -20.50 5.38 8.12
CA TRP A 22 -21.02 4.25 8.88
C TRP A 22 -19.97 3.15 9.02
N GLN A 23 -19.26 2.79 7.95
CA GLN A 23 -18.18 1.80 7.97
C GLN A 23 -17.04 2.20 8.94
N LEU A 24 -16.67 3.49 8.98
CA LEU A 24 -15.64 3.98 9.90
C LEU A 24 -16.11 4.01 11.36
N GLN A 25 -17.38 4.33 11.61
CA GLN A 25 -17.96 4.34 12.96
C GLN A 25 -18.07 2.92 13.54
N HIS A 26 -18.35 1.93 12.69
CA HIS A 26 -18.54 0.54 13.07
C HIS A 26 -17.30 -0.33 12.89
N ARG A 27 -16.11 0.27 12.83
CA ARG A 27 -14.85 -0.48 12.76
C ARG A 27 -14.69 -1.40 13.96
N LEU A 28 -14.23 -2.62 13.70
CA LEU A 28 -13.84 -3.58 14.71
C LEU A 28 -12.49 -3.15 15.32
N ARG A 29 -12.47 -2.78 16.60
CA ARG A 29 -11.29 -2.22 17.28
C ARG A 29 -10.89 -2.96 18.55
N THR A 30 -11.72 -3.87 19.03
CA THR A 30 -11.52 -4.59 20.29
C THR A 30 -11.58 -6.08 20.05
N ALA A 31 -11.09 -6.87 20.99
CA ALA A 31 -11.19 -8.33 20.93
C ALA A 31 -12.64 -8.79 20.80
N ASP A 32 -13.57 -8.20 21.55
CA ASP A 32 -15.01 -8.52 21.46
C ASP A 32 -15.58 -8.11 20.11
N GLY A 33 -15.21 -6.93 19.61
CA GLY A 33 -15.62 -6.48 18.28
C GLY A 33 -15.13 -7.43 17.18
N LEU A 34 -13.88 -7.84 17.19
CA LEU A 34 -13.35 -8.82 16.24
C LEU A 34 -14.00 -10.19 16.39
N ALA A 35 -14.33 -10.63 17.61
CA ALA A 35 -15.00 -11.91 17.89
C ALA A 35 -16.43 -11.97 17.34
N THR A 36 -17.04 -10.83 16.99
CA THR A 36 -18.34 -10.82 16.27
C THR A 36 -18.25 -11.40 14.87
N ARG A 37 -17.02 -11.46 14.32
CA ARG A 37 -16.77 -11.92 12.94
C ARG A 37 -15.78 -13.07 12.85
N PHE A 38 -14.75 -13.12 13.70
CA PHE A 38 -13.64 -14.05 13.59
C PHE A 38 -13.58 -15.01 14.77
N ASP A 39 -13.24 -16.25 14.50
CA ASP A 39 -12.99 -17.27 15.52
C ASP A 39 -11.57 -17.03 16.11
N LEU A 40 -11.46 -16.02 16.99
CA LEU A 40 -10.18 -15.69 17.61
C LEU A 40 -9.70 -16.83 18.51
N THR A 41 -8.45 -17.24 18.32
CA THR A 41 -7.79 -18.18 19.24
C THR A 41 -7.57 -17.56 20.62
N LEU A 42 -7.44 -18.39 21.65
CA LEU A 42 -7.13 -17.89 23.01
C LEU A 42 -5.86 -17.03 23.07
N PRO A 43 -4.74 -17.39 22.40
CA PRO A 43 -3.56 -16.51 22.36
C PRO A 43 -3.81 -15.19 21.66
N GLN A 44 -4.60 -15.14 20.57
CA GLN A 44 -4.93 -13.88 19.88
C GLN A 44 -5.76 -12.97 20.80
N ARG A 45 -6.76 -13.54 21.47
CA ARG A 45 -7.60 -12.78 22.42
C ARG A 45 -6.74 -12.23 23.57
N ALA A 46 -5.92 -13.06 24.18
CA ALA A 46 -5.02 -12.63 25.24
C ALA A 46 -4.04 -11.53 24.80
N TRP A 47 -3.53 -11.62 23.56
CA TRP A 47 -2.67 -10.59 22.99
C TRP A 47 -3.40 -9.26 22.82
N LEU A 48 -4.62 -9.27 22.28
CA LEU A 48 -5.48 -8.10 22.15
C LEU A 48 -5.83 -7.46 23.47
N ASP A 49 -6.21 -8.26 24.49
CA ASP A 49 -6.58 -7.79 25.83
C ASP A 49 -5.39 -7.14 26.58
N GLN A 50 -4.16 -7.51 26.23
CA GLN A 50 -2.92 -6.90 26.72
C GLN A 50 -2.50 -5.63 25.96
N GLY A 51 -3.32 -5.14 25.05
CA GLY A 51 -3.01 -3.98 24.21
C GLY A 51 -2.29 -4.27 22.90
N GLY A 52 -2.05 -5.55 22.56
CA GLY A 52 -1.78 -6.09 21.24
C GLY A 52 -0.73 -5.41 20.33
N GLY A 53 0.24 -4.70 20.88
CA GLY A 53 1.31 -4.05 20.13
C GLY A 53 0.83 -2.83 19.33
N PHE A 54 0.45 -3.01 18.07
CA PHE A 54 -0.06 -1.94 17.22
C PHE A 54 -1.60 -1.88 17.23
N GLU A 55 -2.15 -0.69 17.12
CA GLU A 55 -3.59 -0.44 17.08
C GLU A 55 -4.34 -1.36 16.11
N VAL A 56 -5.59 -1.68 16.47
CA VAL A 56 -6.50 -2.49 15.66
C VAL A 56 -7.61 -1.61 15.11
N GLY A 57 -7.92 -1.80 13.85
CA GLY A 57 -9.06 -1.16 13.22
C GLY A 57 -9.34 -1.82 11.88
N LEU A 58 -10.58 -2.29 11.71
CA LEU A 58 -10.99 -3.02 10.52
C LEU A 58 -12.42 -2.63 10.17
N THR A 59 -12.65 -2.22 8.92
CA THR A 59 -14.01 -1.89 8.44
C THR A 59 -14.87 -3.16 8.37
N PRO A 60 -16.17 -3.08 8.66
CA PRO A 60 -17.11 -4.19 8.44
C PRO A 60 -17.04 -4.72 6.99
N TYR A 61 -16.89 -3.83 6.01
CA TYR A 61 -16.74 -4.20 4.61
C TYR A 61 -15.55 -5.15 4.39
N PHE A 62 -14.34 -4.74 4.78
CA PHE A 62 -13.16 -5.59 4.55
C PHE A 62 -13.22 -6.87 5.39
N ALA A 63 -13.74 -6.80 6.61
CA ALA A 63 -13.99 -7.97 7.44
C ALA A 63 -14.97 -8.97 6.77
N SER A 64 -15.95 -8.50 6.00
CA SER A 64 -16.89 -9.36 5.28
C SER A 64 -16.22 -10.20 4.18
N LEU A 65 -15.09 -9.73 3.61
CA LEU A 65 -14.33 -10.44 2.57
C LEU A 65 -13.44 -11.56 3.14
N CYS A 66 -13.12 -11.52 4.43
CA CYS A 66 -12.28 -12.51 5.10
C CYS A 66 -13.08 -13.78 5.39
N ASP A 67 -12.45 -14.95 5.33
CA ASP A 67 -13.04 -16.17 5.88
C ASP A 67 -12.80 -16.19 7.40
N PRO A 68 -13.85 -16.12 8.23
CA PRO A 68 -13.68 -16.01 9.68
C PRO A 68 -13.18 -17.29 10.35
N ARG A 69 -13.27 -18.44 9.67
CA ARG A 69 -12.93 -19.76 10.19
C ARG A 69 -11.56 -20.25 9.72
N ASP A 70 -10.97 -19.57 8.73
CA ASP A 70 -9.64 -19.90 8.23
C ASP A 70 -8.59 -19.03 8.93
N PRO A 71 -7.80 -19.58 9.87
CA PRO A 71 -6.73 -18.83 10.54
C PRO A 71 -5.59 -18.43 9.59
N ALA A 72 -5.54 -19.03 8.40
CA ALA A 72 -4.59 -18.73 7.35
C ALA A 72 -5.16 -17.81 6.26
N ASP A 73 -6.40 -17.28 6.42
CA ASP A 73 -7.01 -16.40 5.42
C ASP A 73 -6.09 -15.23 5.07
N PRO A 74 -5.69 -15.09 3.79
CA PRO A 74 -4.69 -14.10 3.38
C PRO A 74 -5.13 -12.66 3.56
N LEU A 75 -6.45 -12.38 3.62
CA LEU A 75 -6.97 -11.05 3.88
C LEU A 75 -6.91 -10.75 5.38
N ALA A 76 -7.38 -11.69 6.21
CA ALA A 76 -7.40 -11.57 7.66
C ALA A 76 -5.98 -11.41 8.24
N ARG A 77 -5.00 -12.19 7.76
CA ARG A 77 -3.60 -12.12 8.21
C ARG A 77 -2.95 -10.74 8.07
N GLN A 78 -3.44 -9.90 7.19
CA GLN A 78 -2.89 -8.56 6.97
C GLN A 78 -3.34 -7.54 8.03
N VAL A 79 -4.43 -7.80 8.73
CA VAL A 79 -5.12 -6.83 9.58
C VAL A 79 -5.46 -7.34 10.98
N LEU A 80 -5.53 -8.65 11.18
CA LEU A 80 -5.74 -9.23 12.50
C LEU A 80 -4.43 -9.31 13.26
N PRO A 81 -4.40 -8.92 14.54
CA PRO A 81 -3.26 -9.09 15.40
C PRO A 81 -2.87 -10.56 15.56
N ASP A 82 -1.57 -10.80 15.62
CA ASP A 82 -0.99 -12.13 15.83
C ASP A 82 -0.08 -12.09 17.07
N PRO A 83 -0.17 -13.05 18.00
CA PRO A 83 0.73 -13.15 19.15
C PRO A 83 2.22 -13.17 18.77
N ALA A 84 2.57 -13.60 17.55
CA ALA A 84 3.93 -13.55 17.03
C ALA A 84 4.49 -12.12 16.91
N GLU A 85 3.65 -11.08 16.93
CA GLU A 85 4.06 -9.66 16.98
C GLU A 85 4.83 -9.32 18.27
N ALA A 86 4.62 -10.07 19.34
CA ALA A 86 5.37 -9.92 20.59
C ALA A 86 6.85 -10.26 20.43
N LEU A 87 7.20 -11.09 19.45
CA LEU A 87 8.56 -11.50 19.16
C LEU A 87 9.27 -10.46 18.29
N VAL A 88 9.83 -9.44 18.91
CA VAL A 88 10.61 -8.41 18.23
C VAL A 88 12.03 -8.92 17.95
N ARG A 89 12.45 -8.89 16.69
CA ARG A 89 13.80 -9.29 16.28
C ARG A 89 14.78 -8.12 16.35
N PRO A 90 16.09 -8.38 16.58
CA PRO A 90 17.10 -7.32 16.74
C PRO A 90 17.24 -6.35 15.56
N PHE A 91 16.86 -6.79 14.34
CA PHE A 91 16.93 -5.98 13.14
C PHE A 91 15.64 -5.17 12.87
N GLU A 92 14.56 -5.42 13.62
CA GLU A 92 13.31 -4.67 13.47
C GLU A 92 13.42 -3.29 14.12
N ARG A 93 12.81 -2.30 13.48
CA ARG A 93 12.88 -0.90 13.86
C ARG A 93 11.48 -0.28 13.93
N ALA A 94 11.33 0.74 14.78
CA ALA A 94 10.13 1.58 14.80
C ALA A 94 10.07 2.46 13.52
N ASP A 95 11.22 2.92 13.04
CA ASP A 95 11.38 3.65 11.78
C ASP A 95 12.25 2.86 10.80
N PRO A 96 11.70 1.84 10.13
CA PRO A 96 12.47 0.97 9.24
C PRO A 96 12.95 1.68 7.98
N LEU A 97 12.33 2.81 7.62
CA LEU A 97 12.66 3.59 6.43
C LEU A 97 13.60 4.76 6.70
N GLY A 98 13.91 5.05 7.97
CA GLY A 98 14.72 6.20 8.36
C GLY A 98 14.09 7.53 7.93
N GLU A 99 12.78 7.71 8.16
CA GLU A 99 12.07 8.92 7.77
C GLU A 99 12.34 10.09 8.73
N ASP A 100 12.56 9.80 10.04
CA ASP A 100 12.68 10.83 11.07
C ASP A 100 13.86 11.80 10.86
N PRO A 101 15.07 11.37 10.49
CA PRO A 101 16.19 12.28 10.18
C PRO A 101 15.94 13.16 8.95
N HIS A 102 15.02 12.79 8.09
CA HIS A 102 14.69 13.49 6.85
C HIS A 102 13.47 14.43 6.96
N ARG A 103 12.95 14.65 8.17
CA ARG A 103 11.88 15.64 8.40
C ARG A 103 12.43 17.05 8.23
N LYS A 104 11.84 17.84 7.31
CA LYS A 104 12.29 19.20 6.96
C LYS A 104 11.29 20.28 7.31
N ALA A 105 10.02 19.92 7.40
CA ALA A 105 8.92 20.78 7.82
C ALA A 105 7.82 19.88 8.42
N PRO A 106 6.78 20.41 9.07
CA PRO A 106 5.66 19.62 9.56
C PRO A 106 5.11 18.72 8.46
N GLY A 107 5.06 17.40 8.73
CA GLY A 107 4.58 16.40 7.78
C GLY A 107 5.46 16.18 6.52
N VAL A 108 6.55 16.90 6.32
CA VAL A 108 7.40 16.76 5.13
C VAL A 108 8.63 15.90 5.44
N VAL A 109 8.74 14.77 4.73
CA VAL A 109 9.95 13.93 4.73
C VAL A 109 10.63 14.07 3.38
N HIS A 110 11.87 14.60 3.36
CA HIS A 110 12.66 14.89 2.16
C HIS A 110 13.93 14.03 2.11
N LYS A 111 13.77 12.78 1.72
CA LYS A 111 14.86 11.77 1.64
C LYS A 111 15.53 11.74 0.28
N TYR A 112 14.81 12.11 -0.79
CA TYR A 112 15.29 12.05 -2.18
C TYR A 112 15.45 13.46 -2.76
N PRO A 113 16.41 13.71 -3.66
CA PRO A 113 16.71 15.06 -4.13
C PRO A 113 15.55 15.74 -4.88
N ASP A 114 14.66 14.95 -5.53
CA ASP A 114 13.66 15.44 -6.48
C ASP A 114 12.20 15.26 -6.02
N ARG A 115 11.98 14.65 -4.83
CA ARG A 115 10.64 14.33 -4.33
C ARG A 115 10.54 14.30 -2.83
N VAL A 116 9.36 14.57 -2.34
CA VAL A 116 9.03 14.52 -0.91
C VAL A 116 7.82 13.66 -0.63
N LEU A 117 7.77 13.15 0.59
CA LEU A 117 6.58 12.59 1.20
C LEU A 117 5.92 13.69 2.03
N LEU A 118 4.60 13.87 1.86
CA LEU A 118 3.77 14.78 2.64
C LEU A 118 2.74 13.98 3.44
N LEU A 119 2.90 13.95 4.75
CA LEU A 119 2.03 13.25 5.70
C LEU A 119 0.92 14.19 6.15
N VAL A 120 -0.33 13.91 5.76
CA VAL A 120 -1.46 14.84 5.97
C VAL A 120 -2.48 14.39 7.02
N THR A 121 -2.41 13.13 7.46
CA THR A 121 -3.28 12.53 8.47
C THR A 121 -2.62 11.28 9.06
N ASP A 122 -2.91 10.95 10.31
CA ASP A 122 -2.50 9.72 10.97
C ASP A 122 -3.59 8.63 10.95
N HIS A 123 -4.75 8.90 10.35
CA HIS A 123 -5.91 8.01 10.33
C HIS A 123 -5.89 7.08 9.11
N CYS A 124 -6.27 5.81 9.31
CA CYS A 124 -6.52 4.82 8.27
C CYS A 124 -7.91 4.20 8.43
N ALA A 125 -8.47 3.67 7.33
CA ALA A 125 -9.71 2.91 7.36
C ALA A 125 -9.54 1.57 8.08
N ALA A 126 -8.38 0.91 7.88
CA ALA A 126 -7.94 -0.27 8.62
C ALA A 126 -6.42 -0.19 8.84
N TYR A 127 -5.91 -0.92 9.85
CA TYR A 127 -4.50 -0.89 10.23
C TYR A 127 -3.80 -2.18 9.79
N CYS A 128 -2.88 -2.04 8.82
CA CYS A 128 -2.06 -3.14 8.32
C CYS A 128 -1.01 -3.56 9.35
N ARG A 129 -0.86 -4.85 9.65
CA ARG A 129 0.09 -5.37 10.67
C ARG A 129 1.58 -5.19 10.30
N TYR A 130 1.87 -4.83 9.06
CA TYR A 130 3.22 -4.52 8.52
C TYR A 130 3.42 -3.02 8.22
N CYS A 131 2.65 -2.14 8.87
CA CYS A 131 2.68 -0.70 8.60
C CYS A 131 4.03 -0.08 8.97
N THR A 132 4.77 0.44 7.98
CA THR A 132 6.08 1.11 8.20
C THR A 132 5.99 2.37 9.05
N ARG A 133 4.77 2.91 9.21
CA ARG A 133 4.47 4.11 10.02
C ARG A 133 3.63 3.81 11.25
N ALA A 134 3.60 2.55 11.73
CA ALA A 134 2.86 2.17 12.92
C ALA A 134 3.17 3.07 14.13
N ARG A 135 4.42 3.56 14.26
CA ARG A 135 4.85 4.48 15.33
C ARG A 135 4.17 5.86 15.28
N TRP A 136 3.57 6.22 14.15
CA TRP A 136 2.95 7.53 13.95
C TRP A 136 1.45 7.42 13.63
N VAL A 137 1.03 6.38 12.89
CA VAL A 137 -0.37 6.13 12.54
C VAL A 137 -1.14 5.72 13.79
N ALA A 138 -2.38 6.18 13.93
CA ALA A 138 -3.28 5.93 15.06
C ALA A 138 -2.80 6.49 16.42
N THR A 139 -1.89 7.47 16.42
CA THR A 139 -1.45 8.11 17.66
C THR A 139 -2.47 9.11 18.23
N GLY A 140 -3.57 9.35 17.50
CA GLY A 140 -4.60 10.32 17.87
C GLY A 140 -4.17 11.78 17.66
N SER A 141 -3.07 11.99 16.90
CA SER A 141 -2.69 13.32 16.49
C SER A 141 -3.74 13.89 15.52
N GLU A 142 -4.10 15.16 15.69
CA GLU A 142 -5.00 15.83 14.79
C GLU A 142 -4.48 15.77 13.34
N PRO A 143 -5.39 15.69 12.35
CA PRO A 143 -4.99 15.90 10.97
C PRO A 143 -4.19 17.18 10.88
N MET A 144 -3.15 17.22 10.04
CA MET A 144 -2.29 18.39 9.87
C MET A 144 -3.12 19.70 9.84
N GLY A 145 -2.94 20.55 10.86
CA GLY A 145 -3.64 21.85 10.96
C GLY A 145 -3.24 22.78 9.82
N SER A 146 -3.96 23.89 9.67
CA SER A 146 -3.72 24.89 8.61
C SER A 146 -2.28 25.38 8.60
N ASP A 147 -1.75 25.79 9.76
CA ASP A 147 -0.41 26.38 9.86
C ASP A 147 0.70 25.37 9.54
N ALA A 148 0.53 24.12 9.97
CA ALA A 148 1.45 23.04 9.64
C ALA A 148 1.44 22.72 8.13
N LEU A 149 0.27 22.73 7.51
CA LEU A 149 0.12 22.55 6.07
C LEU A 149 0.73 23.75 5.31
N ASP A 150 0.53 24.98 5.78
CA ASP A 150 1.10 26.18 5.18
C ASP A 150 2.64 26.14 5.22
N ALA A 151 3.22 25.76 6.35
CA ALA A 151 4.66 25.58 6.50
C ALA A 151 5.21 24.47 5.58
N ALA A 152 4.49 23.35 5.45
CA ALA A 152 4.85 22.27 4.55
C ALA A 152 4.86 22.72 3.08
N LEU A 153 3.81 23.41 2.64
CA LEU A 153 3.71 23.90 1.26
C LEU A 153 4.72 25.01 0.97
N ALA A 154 5.00 25.90 1.95
CA ALA A 154 6.04 26.91 1.84
C ALA A 154 7.43 26.27 1.64
N TYR A 155 7.75 25.21 2.40
CA TYR A 155 9.00 24.45 2.21
C TYR A 155 9.09 23.86 0.80
N ILE A 156 8.01 23.22 0.32
CA ILE A 156 7.98 22.63 -1.02
C ILE A 156 8.15 23.71 -2.09
N ALA A 157 7.46 24.85 -1.96
CA ALA A 157 7.53 25.96 -2.89
C ALA A 157 8.93 26.63 -2.92
N ALA A 158 9.61 26.68 -1.77
CA ALA A 158 10.97 27.22 -1.65
C ALA A 158 12.07 26.26 -2.12
N THR A 159 11.71 25.01 -2.52
CA THR A 159 12.70 23.96 -2.91
C THR A 159 12.48 23.56 -4.37
N PRO A 160 13.03 24.29 -5.36
CA PRO A 160 12.74 24.07 -6.78
C PRO A 160 13.20 22.71 -7.35
N GLN A 161 14.02 21.98 -6.62
CA GLN A 161 14.45 20.62 -6.99
C GLN A 161 13.32 19.60 -6.86
N ILE A 162 12.34 19.84 -5.99
CA ILE A 162 11.20 18.96 -5.80
C ILE A 162 10.32 19.01 -7.05
N ARG A 163 10.14 17.87 -7.69
CA ARG A 163 9.30 17.68 -8.89
C ARG A 163 8.04 16.89 -8.60
N ASP A 164 8.04 16.11 -7.52
CA ASP A 164 7.06 15.09 -7.19
C ASP A 164 6.73 15.15 -5.70
N VAL A 165 5.44 15.16 -5.38
CA VAL A 165 4.95 15.09 -3.99
C VAL A 165 4.10 13.84 -3.83
N LEU A 166 4.54 12.92 -2.95
CA LEU A 166 3.73 11.79 -2.51
C LEU A 166 2.93 12.19 -1.27
N VAL A 167 1.65 12.44 -1.43
CA VAL A 167 0.73 12.68 -0.31
C VAL A 167 0.34 11.32 0.29
N SER A 168 0.52 11.19 1.60
CA SER A 168 0.30 9.96 2.36
C SER A 168 0.01 10.30 3.83
N GLY A 169 0.47 9.44 4.74
CA GLY A 169 0.29 9.60 6.18
C GLY A 169 -0.22 8.30 6.77
N GLY A 170 -1.38 8.35 7.40
CA GLY A 170 -2.33 7.25 7.45
C GLY A 170 -2.86 7.05 6.02
N ASP A 171 -4.08 7.40 5.74
CA ASP A 171 -4.60 7.33 4.38
C ASP A 171 -5.18 8.69 3.94
N PRO A 172 -4.60 9.36 2.93
CA PRO A 172 -5.00 10.70 2.52
C PRO A 172 -6.43 10.78 1.97
N LEU A 173 -7.01 9.67 1.47
CA LEU A 173 -8.37 9.66 0.99
C LEU A 173 -9.41 9.71 2.13
N LEU A 174 -9.00 9.62 3.39
CA LEU A 174 -9.87 9.87 4.54
C LEU A 174 -10.04 11.37 4.87
N LEU A 175 -9.23 12.24 4.29
CA LEU A 175 -9.53 13.68 4.34
C LEU A 175 -10.88 13.94 3.68
N SER A 176 -11.59 15.00 4.13
CA SER A 176 -12.79 15.43 3.40
C SER A 176 -12.44 15.78 1.95
N THR A 177 -13.38 15.55 1.04
CA THR A 177 -13.18 15.82 -0.40
C THR A 177 -12.76 17.27 -0.64
N VAL A 178 -13.33 18.22 0.12
CA VAL A 178 -12.98 19.64 0.06
C VAL A 178 -11.52 19.87 0.47
N ARG A 179 -11.09 19.35 1.62
CA ARG A 179 -9.70 19.50 2.09
C ARG A 179 -8.70 18.89 1.11
N LEU A 180 -9.00 17.70 0.57
CA LEU A 180 -8.14 17.05 -0.40
C LEU A 180 -8.07 17.86 -1.70
N SER A 181 -9.20 18.35 -2.22
CA SER A 181 -9.22 19.21 -3.42
C SER A 181 -8.39 20.47 -3.21
N THR A 182 -8.60 21.18 -2.11
CA THR A 182 -7.84 22.40 -1.77
C THR A 182 -6.34 22.12 -1.69
N LEU A 183 -5.93 21.02 -1.06
CA LEU A 183 -4.52 20.60 -1.00
C LEU A 183 -3.93 20.39 -2.40
N LEU A 184 -4.65 19.65 -3.26
CA LEU A 184 -4.21 19.37 -4.62
C LEU A 184 -4.15 20.63 -5.48
N ASP A 185 -5.08 21.59 -5.29
CA ASP A 185 -5.06 22.87 -5.98
C ASP A 185 -3.85 23.71 -5.56
N ARG A 186 -3.55 23.75 -4.27
CA ARG A 186 -2.36 24.44 -3.73
C ARG A 186 -1.05 23.81 -4.23
N LEU A 187 -0.95 22.50 -4.27
CA LEU A 187 0.21 21.80 -4.84
C LEU A 187 0.33 22.10 -6.34
N ALA A 188 -0.78 22.07 -7.09
CA ALA A 188 -0.79 22.37 -8.52
C ALA A 188 -0.38 23.83 -8.82
N ALA A 189 -0.55 24.76 -7.89
CA ALA A 189 -0.12 26.14 -8.04
C ALA A 189 1.40 26.31 -7.94
N ILE A 190 2.15 25.36 -7.37
CA ILE A 190 3.61 25.43 -7.26
C ILE A 190 4.25 25.16 -8.64
N PRO A 191 4.97 26.14 -9.24
CA PRO A 191 5.32 26.09 -10.68
C PRO A 191 6.22 24.92 -11.08
N HIS A 192 7.16 24.52 -10.21
CA HIS A 192 8.16 23.49 -10.50
C HIS A 192 7.67 22.06 -10.28
N LEU A 193 6.51 21.85 -9.62
CA LEU A 193 5.94 20.53 -9.48
C LEU A 193 5.44 20.01 -10.84
N ARG A 194 5.73 18.73 -11.09
CA ARG A 194 5.35 18.02 -12.33
C ARG A 194 4.15 17.12 -12.16
N PHE A 195 4.01 16.50 -11.00
CA PHE A 195 2.90 15.62 -10.66
C PHE A 195 2.77 15.45 -9.13
N VAL A 196 1.61 14.97 -8.71
CA VAL A 196 1.33 14.57 -7.34
C VAL A 196 0.93 13.10 -7.34
N ARG A 197 1.32 12.36 -6.32
CA ARG A 197 0.89 11.00 -6.08
C ARG A 197 0.15 10.90 -4.76
N LEU A 198 -0.91 10.12 -4.71
CA LEU A 198 -1.60 9.73 -3.48
C LEU A 198 -1.30 8.26 -3.21
N GLY A 199 -0.77 7.94 -2.03
CA GLY A 199 -0.61 6.56 -1.57
C GLY A 199 -1.80 6.18 -0.70
N THR A 200 -2.60 5.19 -1.10
CA THR A 200 -3.85 4.87 -0.42
C THR A 200 -4.16 3.38 -0.42
N ARG A 201 -4.91 2.93 0.57
CA ARG A 201 -5.57 1.62 0.59
C ARG A 201 -7.09 1.75 0.73
N VAL A 202 -7.62 2.96 0.75
CA VAL A 202 -9.07 3.24 0.86
C VAL A 202 -9.89 2.50 -0.19
N PRO A 203 -9.52 2.42 -1.49
CA PRO A 203 -10.33 1.67 -2.45
C PRO A 203 -10.52 0.19 -2.05
N VAL A 204 -9.55 -0.41 -1.35
CA VAL A 204 -9.61 -1.80 -0.87
C VAL A 204 -10.36 -1.93 0.45
N PHE A 205 -10.08 -1.08 1.42
CA PHE A 205 -10.66 -1.18 2.75
C PHE A 205 -12.03 -0.51 2.89
N LEU A 206 -12.32 0.44 2.01
CA LEU A 206 -13.47 1.33 2.11
C LEU A 206 -13.90 1.85 0.71
N PRO A 207 -14.26 0.97 -0.24
CA PRO A 207 -14.58 1.36 -1.62
C PRO A 207 -15.70 2.41 -1.70
N MET A 208 -16.64 2.41 -0.75
CA MET A 208 -17.75 3.38 -0.66
C MET A 208 -17.28 4.84 -0.49
N ARG A 209 -16.03 5.04 -0.04
CA ARG A 209 -15.43 6.39 0.04
C ARG A 209 -15.11 6.97 -1.33
N VAL A 210 -14.95 6.11 -2.34
CA VAL A 210 -14.70 6.52 -3.71
C VAL A 210 -16.06 6.80 -4.37
N ASP A 211 -16.55 7.99 -4.14
CA ASP A 211 -17.77 8.52 -4.76
C ASP A 211 -17.45 9.46 -5.94
N ALA A 212 -18.48 9.87 -6.66
CA ALA A 212 -18.34 10.79 -7.80
C ALA A 212 -17.69 12.13 -7.42
N ALA A 213 -17.94 12.61 -6.19
CA ALA A 213 -17.36 13.88 -5.71
C ALA A 213 -15.84 13.73 -5.47
N LEU A 214 -15.41 12.59 -4.86
CA LEU A 214 -13.98 12.31 -4.71
C LEU A 214 -13.32 12.11 -6.06
N ALA A 215 -13.89 11.32 -6.96
CA ALA A 215 -13.35 11.10 -8.29
C ALA A 215 -13.19 12.42 -9.06
N ALA A 216 -14.18 13.32 -8.99
CA ALA A 216 -14.09 14.66 -9.57
C ALA A 216 -12.97 15.50 -8.94
N ALA A 217 -12.80 15.44 -7.62
CA ALA A 217 -11.75 16.13 -6.89
C ALA A 217 -10.34 15.64 -7.23
N LEU A 218 -10.19 14.42 -7.74
CA LEU A 218 -8.91 13.83 -8.14
C LEU A 218 -8.57 14.02 -9.61
N ARG A 219 -9.47 14.63 -10.42
CA ARG A 219 -9.20 14.90 -11.83
C ARG A 219 -7.89 15.68 -12.02
N PRO A 220 -7.18 15.46 -13.14
CA PRO A 220 -5.98 16.22 -13.47
C PRO A 220 -6.24 17.73 -13.45
N ARG A 221 -5.27 18.48 -12.94
CA ARG A 221 -5.21 19.93 -12.92
C ARG A 221 -4.15 20.42 -13.93
N ARG A 222 -3.43 21.48 -13.61
CA ARG A 222 -2.20 21.85 -14.35
C ARG A 222 -1.19 20.70 -14.39
N ILE A 223 -1.18 19.89 -13.33
CA ILE A 223 -0.34 18.70 -13.22
C ILE A 223 -1.20 17.45 -12.97
N PRO A 224 -0.78 16.27 -13.42
CA PRO A 224 -1.50 15.03 -13.16
C PRO A 224 -1.45 14.63 -11.68
N VAL A 225 -2.52 13.96 -11.25
CA VAL A 225 -2.63 13.31 -9.95
C VAL A 225 -2.66 11.80 -10.17
N PHE A 226 -1.65 11.09 -9.68
CA PHE A 226 -1.58 9.64 -9.69
C PHE A 226 -2.12 9.06 -8.40
N VAL A 227 -2.83 7.95 -8.45
CA VAL A 227 -3.25 7.21 -7.26
C VAL A 227 -2.54 5.86 -7.23
N ASN A 228 -1.72 5.67 -6.21
CA ASN A 228 -1.04 4.40 -5.95
C ASN A 228 -1.84 3.61 -4.92
N VAL A 229 -2.51 2.57 -5.39
CA VAL A 229 -3.37 1.72 -4.57
C VAL A 229 -2.58 0.55 -4.01
N HIS A 230 -2.69 0.32 -2.71
CA HIS A 230 -2.05 -0.81 -2.06
C HIS A 230 -2.98 -2.03 -2.14
N ILE A 231 -2.53 -3.07 -2.85
CA ILE A 231 -3.25 -4.32 -3.12
C ILE A 231 -2.27 -5.48 -2.97
N ASN A 232 -2.53 -6.40 -2.04
CA ASN A 232 -1.63 -7.53 -1.78
C ASN A 232 -2.14 -8.87 -2.31
N HIS A 233 -3.45 -9.01 -2.50
CA HIS A 233 -4.04 -10.29 -2.89
C HIS A 233 -5.22 -10.06 -3.86
N HIS A 234 -5.38 -10.94 -4.86
CA HIS A 234 -6.46 -10.82 -5.85
C HIS A 234 -7.86 -10.81 -5.24
N ARG A 235 -8.09 -11.52 -4.11
CA ARG A 235 -9.37 -11.50 -3.39
C ARG A 235 -9.74 -10.14 -2.80
N GLU A 236 -8.81 -9.20 -2.69
CA GLU A 236 -9.09 -7.81 -2.30
C GLU A 236 -9.85 -7.05 -3.40
N LEU A 237 -9.76 -7.51 -4.65
CA LEU A 237 -10.41 -6.89 -5.80
C LEU A 237 -11.85 -7.42 -5.96
N ALA A 238 -12.65 -7.29 -4.90
CA ALA A 238 -14.08 -7.55 -4.94
C ALA A 238 -14.81 -6.58 -5.89
N PRO A 239 -16.05 -6.89 -6.32
CA PRO A 239 -16.79 -6.07 -7.30
C PRO A 239 -16.86 -4.59 -6.94
N GLU A 240 -17.05 -4.24 -5.66
CA GLU A 240 -17.14 -2.86 -5.17
C GLU A 240 -15.79 -2.14 -5.31
N VAL A 241 -14.69 -2.85 -5.06
CA VAL A 241 -13.33 -2.31 -5.24
C VAL A 241 -13.05 -2.05 -6.70
N VAL A 242 -13.40 -3.00 -7.58
CA VAL A 242 -13.25 -2.84 -9.04
C VAL A 242 -14.07 -1.65 -9.55
N ALA A 243 -15.30 -1.48 -9.07
CA ALA A 243 -16.15 -0.34 -9.42
C ALA A 243 -15.55 1.00 -8.94
N ALA A 244 -15.02 1.05 -7.72
CA ALA A 244 -14.33 2.22 -7.18
C ALA A 244 -13.09 2.60 -8.00
N LEU A 245 -12.27 1.62 -8.36
CA LEU A 245 -11.08 1.82 -9.21
C LEU A 245 -11.46 2.28 -10.63
N ALA A 246 -12.54 1.69 -11.19
CA ALA A 246 -13.08 2.11 -12.48
C ALA A 246 -13.51 3.59 -12.46
N MET A 247 -14.21 4.03 -11.42
CA MET A 247 -14.63 5.42 -11.25
C MET A 247 -13.44 6.39 -11.23
N LEU A 248 -12.35 6.04 -10.56
CA LEU A 248 -11.12 6.85 -10.56
C LEU A 248 -10.47 6.88 -11.95
N ALA A 249 -10.37 5.72 -12.61
CA ALA A 249 -9.78 5.64 -13.94
C ALA A 249 -10.61 6.38 -14.99
N ASP A 250 -11.97 6.34 -14.91
CA ASP A 250 -12.88 7.09 -15.78
C ASP A 250 -12.79 8.61 -15.55
N ALA A 251 -12.41 9.03 -14.36
CA ALA A 251 -12.11 10.43 -14.05
C ALA A 251 -10.76 10.90 -14.64
N GLY A 252 -10.01 10.03 -15.32
CA GLY A 252 -8.70 10.34 -15.90
C GLY A 252 -7.54 10.24 -14.91
N VAL A 253 -7.71 9.55 -13.80
CA VAL A 253 -6.68 9.34 -12.76
C VAL A 253 -5.85 8.11 -13.11
N PRO A 254 -4.54 8.22 -13.38
CA PRO A 254 -3.67 7.06 -13.58
C PRO A 254 -3.52 6.27 -12.27
N LEU A 255 -3.71 4.93 -12.36
CA LEU A 255 -3.67 4.03 -11.20
C LEU A 255 -2.41 3.16 -11.24
N GLY A 256 -1.65 3.16 -10.13
CA GLY A 256 -0.50 2.28 -9.91
C GLY A 256 -0.75 1.33 -8.74
N GLY A 257 -0.41 0.05 -8.91
CA GLY A 257 -0.53 -0.97 -7.87
C GLY A 257 0.75 -1.07 -7.04
N GLN A 258 0.62 -1.02 -5.74
CA GLN A 258 1.69 -1.30 -4.79
C GLN A 258 1.34 -2.55 -4.00
N THR A 259 2.23 -3.53 -4.02
CA THR A 259 2.06 -4.83 -3.34
C THR A 259 3.24 -5.04 -2.41
N VAL A 260 3.00 -5.52 -1.20
CA VAL A 260 4.04 -5.98 -0.27
C VAL A 260 4.07 -7.50 -0.32
N LEU A 261 5.27 -8.08 -0.45
CA LEU A 261 5.47 -9.53 -0.37
C LEU A 261 5.36 -9.98 1.08
N LEU A 262 4.32 -10.73 1.40
CA LEU A 262 3.95 -11.16 2.74
C LEU A 262 3.83 -12.67 2.83
N ARG A 263 4.48 -13.26 3.86
CA ARG A 263 4.39 -14.68 4.14
C ARG A 263 2.97 -15.11 4.49
N GLY A 264 2.48 -16.15 3.82
CA GLY A 264 1.13 -16.68 4.00
C GLY A 264 0.02 -15.78 3.46
N VAL A 265 0.38 -14.79 2.62
CA VAL A 265 -0.58 -13.93 1.93
C VAL A 265 -0.42 -14.05 0.42
N ASN A 266 0.79 -13.84 -0.09
CA ASN A 266 1.10 -13.80 -1.52
C ASN A 266 2.52 -14.29 -1.83
N ASP A 267 3.08 -15.13 -0.98
CA ASP A 267 4.45 -15.65 -1.10
C ASP A 267 4.57 -16.89 -1.99
N ASP A 268 3.68 -17.01 -2.97
CA ASP A 268 3.76 -17.98 -4.07
C ASP A 268 3.52 -17.32 -5.43
N ALA A 269 4.06 -17.92 -6.49
CA ALA A 269 4.05 -17.33 -7.82
C ALA A 269 2.65 -17.32 -8.48
N ALA A 270 1.78 -18.28 -8.14
CA ALA A 270 0.43 -18.35 -8.69
C ALA A 270 -0.43 -17.23 -8.14
N THR A 271 -0.42 -17.03 -6.82
CA THR A 271 -1.12 -15.93 -6.14
C THR A 271 -0.63 -14.56 -6.62
N LEU A 272 0.70 -14.34 -6.74
CA LEU A 272 1.23 -13.07 -7.26
C LEU A 272 0.80 -12.83 -8.71
N ARG A 273 0.86 -13.85 -9.57
CA ARG A 273 0.43 -13.74 -10.98
C ARG A 273 -1.04 -13.35 -11.07
N GLU A 274 -1.90 -14.05 -10.34
CA GLU A 274 -3.33 -13.75 -10.30
C GLU A 274 -3.59 -12.34 -9.76
N THR A 275 -2.89 -11.94 -8.70
CA THR A 275 -3.01 -10.59 -8.13
C THR A 275 -2.65 -9.51 -9.15
N PHE A 276 -1.57 -9.68 -9.91
CA PHE A 276 -1.15 -8.68 -10.89
C PHE A 276 -2.04 -8.66 -12.14
N TYR A 277 -2.56 -9.80 -12.57
CA TYR A 277 -3.55 -9.82 -13.65
C TYR A 277 -4.88 -9.19 -13.20
N ALA A 278 -5.33 -9.49 -11.99
CA ALA A 278 -6.54 -8.88 -11.43
C ALA A 278 -6.40 -7.34 -11.29
N GLN A 279 -5.21 -6.85 -10.87
CA GLN A 279 -4.90 -5.42 -10.88
C GLN A 279 -5.02 -4.82 -12.29
N LEU A 280 -4.42 -5.43 -13.31
CA LEU A 280 -4.51 -4.96 -14.69
C LEU A 280 -5.96 -4.96 -15.21
N SER A 281 -6.73 -6.01 -14.90
CA SER A 281 -8.15 -6.09 -15.24
C SER A 281 -8.97 -4.98 -14.60
N ALA A 282 -8.58 -4.54 -13.40
CA ALA A 282 -9.14 -3.37 -12.71
C ALA A 282 -8.49 -2.03 -13.13
N ARG A 283 -7.73 -2.00 -14.23
CA ARG A 283 -7.03 -0.82 -14.76
C ARG A 283 -5.98 -0.22 -13.81
N VAL A 284 -5.45 -1.03 -12.89
CA VAL A 284 -4.35 -0.68 -11.99
C VAL A 284 -3.07 -1.33 -12.51
N ARG A 285 -2.08 -0.52 -12.88
CA ARG A 285 -0.80 -1.06 -13.36
C ARG A 285 0.07 -1.50 -12.18
N PRO A 286 0.49 -2.78 -12.06
CA PRO A 286 1.47 -3.20 -11.07
C PRO A 286 2.74 -2.35 -11.16
N TYR A 287 3.06 -1.63 -10.09
CA TYR A 287 4.14 -0.66 -10.07
C TYR A 287 5.33 -1.14 -9.23
N TYR A 288 5.07 -1.46 -7.96
CA TYR A 288 6.05 -2.04 -7.06
C TYR A 288 5.56 -3.33 -6.40
N LEU A 289 6.46 -4.30 -6.29
CA LEU A 289 6.44 -5.35 -5.29
C LEU A 289 7.48 -4.97 -4.23
N PHE A 290 7.04 -4.52 -3.06
CA PHE A 290 7.91 -4.23 -1.94
C PHE A 290 8.28 -5.50 -1.19
N HIS A 291 9.54 -5.68 -0.85
CA HIS A 291 9.88 -6.61 0.22
C HIS A 291 9.32 -6.07 1.53
N CYS A 292 8.76 -6.94 2.38
CA CYS A 292 8.21 -6.49 3.66
C CYS A 292 9.33 -5.90 4.52
N ASP A 293 9.20 -4.61 4.87
CA ASP A 293 10.19 -3.89 5.65
C ASP A 293 10.30 -4.43 7.08
N PRO A 294 11.47 -4.28 7.75
CA PRO A 294 11.69 -4.80 9.09
C PRO A 294 11.04 -3.91 10.17
N VAL A 295 9.71 -3.81 10.11
CA VAL A 295 8.91 -3.12 11.12
C VAL A 295 8.86 -3.94 12.40
N ARG A 296 8.89 -3.27 13.53
CA ARG A 296 8.78 -3.91 14.84
C ARG A 296 7.53 -4.78 14.94
N GLY A 297 7.71 -6.08 15.26
CA GLY A 297 6.63 -7.07 15.37
C GLY A 297 6.15 -7.67 14.03
N SER A 298 6.79 -7.37 12.91
CA SER A 298 6.32 -7.84 11.59
C SER A 298 7.03 -9.10 11.06
N SER A 299 7.99 -9.67 11.78
CA SER A 299 8.82 -10.79 11.30
C SER A 299 8.03 -12.02 10.86
N HIS A 300 6.88 -12.27 11.45
CA HIS A 300 6.01 -13.40 11.10
C HIS A 300 5.40 -13.26 9.69
N LEU A 301 5.32 -12.03 9.16
CA LEU A 301 4.84 -11.72 7.82
C LEU A 301 5.96 -11.59 6.77
N ARG A 302 7.24 -11.68 7.18
CA ARG A 302 8.38 -11.47 6.28
C ARG A 302 8.84 -12.76 5.63
N THR A 303 9.22 -12.65 4.35
CA THR A 303 9.93 -13.70 3.60
C THR A 303 11.44 -13.42 3.59
N SER A 304 12.24 -14.26 2.93
CA SER A 304 13.63 -13.92 2.60
C SER A 304 13.71 -13.17 1.27
N VAL A 305 14.77 -12.36 1.09
CA VAL A 305 15.04 -11.67 -0.19
C VAL A 305 15.25 -12.68 -1.32
N SER A 306 15.91 -13.80 -1.04
CA SER A 306 16.14 -14.89 -2.01
C SER A 306 14.81 -15.52 -2.47
N ALA A 307 13.85 -15.71 -1.55
CA ALA A 307 12.51 -16.19 -1.92
C ALA A 307 11.80 -15.18 -2.83
N GLY A 308 11.87 -13.86 -2.51
CA GLY A 308 11.32 -12.81 -3.36
C GLY A 308 11.92 -12.78 -4.77
N LEU A 309 13.25 -12.93 -4.89
CA LEU A 309 13.93 -13.02 -6.18
C LEU A 309 13.50 -14.27 -6.96
N ALA A 310 13.36 -15.42 -6.28
CA ALA A 310 12.90 -16.66 -6.91
C ALA A 310 11.44 -16.54 -7.42
N LEU A 311 10.57 -15.84 -6.69
CA LEU A 311 9.20 -15.57 -7.12
C LEU A 311 9.17 -14.65 -8.35
N VAL A 312 9.93 -13.55 -8.35
CA VAL A 312 10.02 -12.65 -9.51
C VAL A 312 10.56 -13.38 -10.72
N ARG A 313 11.54 -14.29 -10.55
CA ARG A 313 12.07 -15.14 -11.63
C ARG A 313 10.96 -15.98 -12.27
N GLN A 314 10.03 -16.51 -11.48
CA GLN A 314 8.91 -17.31 -11.97
C GLN A 314 7.82 -16.46 -12.66
N LEU A 315 7.80 -15.15 -12.49
CA LEU A 315 6.89 -14.23 -13.19
C LEU A 315 7.44 -13.83 -14.57
N ILE A 316 8.76 -13.62 -14.66
CA ILE A 316 9.41 -13.13 -15.90
C ILE A 316 9.30 -14.19 -17.00
N GLY A 317 8.74 -13.80 -18.15
CA GLY A 317 8.54 -14.69 -19.30
C GLY A 317 7.33 -15.62 -19.19
N HIS A 318 6.76 -15.79 -17.99
CA HIS A 318 5.56 -16.59 -17.74
C HIS A 318 4.32 -15.72 -17.46
N THR A 319 4.50 -14.42 -17.45
CA THR A 319 3.48 -13.41 -17.17
C THR A 319 3.71 -12.22 -18.11
N SER A 320 2.63 -11.51 -18.50
CA SER A 320 2.78 -10.29 -19.30
C SER A 320 3.78 -9.33 -18.65
N GLY A 321 4.66 -8.71 -19.44
CA GLY A 321 5.59 -7.70 -18.93
C GLY A 321 4.90 -6.52 -18.23
N MET A 322 3.63 -6.25 -18.55
CA MET A 322 2.81 -5.27 -17.85
C MET A 322 2.43 -5.71 -16.44
N ALA A 323 2.38 -7.02 -16.19
CA ALA A 323 2.02 -7.64 -14.91
C ALA A 323 3.23 -7.95 -14.02
N VAL A 324 4.46 -7.60 -14.43
CA VAL A 324 5.66 -7.80 -13.62
C VAL A 324 6.08 -6.47 -13.01
N PRO A 325 5.83 -6.24 -11.70
CA PRO A 325 6.25 -5.02 -11.02
C PRO A 325 7.75 -5.00 -10.76
N LYS A 326 8.28 -3.84 -10.41
CA LYS A 326 9.64 -3.71 -9.88
C LYS A 326 9.66 -4.27 -8.45
N TYR A 327 10.42 -5.34 -8.21
CA TYR A 327 10.71 -5.79 -6.85
C TYR A 327 11.73 -4.88 -6.21
N VAL A 328 11.46 -4.39 -5.00
CA VAL A 328 12.31 -3.37 -4.35
C VAL A 328 12.48 -3.64 -2.85
N LEU A 329 13.68 -3.34 -2.36
CA LEU A 329 13.97 -3.13 -0.94
C LEU A 329 13.93 -1.62 -0.67
N ASP A 330 13.31 -1.17 0.41
CA ASP A 330 13.38 0.23 0.84
C ASP A 330 14.34 0.34 2.03
N LEU A 331 15.54 0.78 1.77
CA LEU A 331 16.63 0.78 2.74
C LEU A 331 16.77 2.16 3.41
N GLU A 332 17.10 2.20 4.68
CA GLU A 332 17.30 3.42 5.47
C GLU A 332 18.39 4.26 4.80
N GLY A 333 19.42 4.13 4.44
CA GLY A 333 20.42 5.04 3.83
C GLY A 333 20.36 5.13 2.31
N ALA A 334 19.89 4.06 1.64
CA ALA A 334 19.95 3.94 0.18
C ALA A 334 18.60 4.16 -0.53
N GLY A 335 17.50 4.24 0.23
CA GLY A 335 16.16 4.35 -0.35
C GLY A 335 15.72 3.08 -1.08
N LYS A 336 14.91 3.23 -2.13
CA LYS A 336 14.38 2.11 -2.91
C LYS A 336 15.41 1.53 -3.85
N VAL A 337 15.89 0.33 -3.54
CA VAL A 337 16.85 -0.42 -4.35
C VAL A 337 16.10 -1.48 -5.15
N PRO A 338 16.04 -1.36 -6.50
CA PRO A 338 15.45 -2.38 -7.34
C PRO A 338 16.25 -3.69 -7.28
N MET A 339 15.54 -4.79 -7.04
CA MET A 339 16.09 -6.13 -7.02
C MET A 339 15.60 -6.88 -8.27
N TRP A 340 16.51 -7.42 -9.04
CA TRP A 340 16.17 -8.15 -10.24
C TRP A 340 16.90 -9.51 -10.26
N PRO A 341 16.22 -10.60 -10.65
CA PRO A 341 16.90 -11.89 -10.79
C PRO A 341 18.04 -11.81 -11.79
N PRO A 342 19.19 -12.46 -11.55
CA PRO A 342 20.33 -12.42 -12.45
C PRO A 342 20.02 -13.23 -13.74
N LEU A 343 19.55 -12.52 -14.76
CA LEU A 343 19.35 -13.05 -16.12
C LEU A 343 20.53 -12.72 -17.03
N LEU A 344 21.29 -11.71 -16.68
CA LEU A 344 22.53 -11.30 -17.33
C LEU A 344 23.70 -12.00 -16.65
N ALA A 345 24.56 -12.66 -17.43
CA ALA A 345 25.76 -13.34 -16.92
C ALA A 345 27.01 -12.48 -17.10
N SER A 346 27.23 -11.90 -18.28
CA SER A 346 28.40 -11.04 -18.57
C SER A 346 28.08 -9.97 -19.63
N ILE A 347 28.84 -8.88 -19.57
CA ILE A 347 28.95 -7.88 -20.64
C ILE A 347 30.44 -7.86 -21.02
N GLU A 348 30.76 -8.23 -22.24
CA GLU A 348 32.09 -8.25 -22.81
C GLU A 348 32.16 -7.23 -23.94
N HIS A 349 33.36 -7.02 -24.52
CA HIS A 349 33.56 -6.04 -25.60
C HIS A 349 32.61 -6.28 -26.76
N ASP A 350 32.52 -7.52 -27.24
CA ASP A 350 31.74 -7.87 -28.45
C ASP A 350 30.37 -8.51 -28.14
N TRP A 351 30.18 -9.00 -26.89
CA TRP A 351 29.04 -9.84 -26.56
C TRP A 351 28.45 -9.54 -25.20
N VAL A 352 27.12 -9.58 -25.17
CA VAL A 352 26.33 -9.69 -23.93
C VAL A 352 25.82 -11.11 -23.83
N ARG A 353 25.96 -11.76 -22.67
CA ARG A 353 25.54 -13.14 -22.44
C ARG A 353 24.63 -13.24 -21.23
N GLY A 354 23.75 -14.21 -21.23
CA GLY A 354 22.86 -14.47 -20.12
C GLY A 354 22.06 -15.74 -20.27
N VAL A 355 21.02 -15.87 -19.48
CA VAL A 355 20.05 -16.97 -19.55
C VAL A 355 18.65 -16.43 -19.81
N SER A 356 17.90 -17.12 -20.67
CA SER A 356 16.51 -16.81 -20.94
C SER A 356 15.62 -17.15 -19.73
N PHE A 357 14.33 -16.80 -19.79
CA PHE A 357 13.35 -17.20 -18.78
C PHE A 357 13.20 -18.74 -18.70
N ARG A 358 13.53 -19.48 -19.78
CA ARG A 358 13.54 -20.95 -19.81
C ARG A 358 14.83 -21.56 -19.26
N GLY A 359 15.83 -20.75 -18.89
CA GLY A 359 17.14 -21.21 -18.44
C GLY A 359 18.12 -21.50 -19.59
N GLU A 360 17.74 -21.20 -20.84
CA GLU A 360 18.59 -21.40 -22.02
C GLU A 360 19.62 -20.26 -22.11
N ALA A 361 20.88 -20.61 -22.41
CA ALA A 361 21.92 -19.63 -22.64
C ALA A 361 21.63 -18.83 -23.92
N TRP A 362 21.90 -17.54 -23.86
CA TRP A 362 21.82 -16.65 -25.04
C TRP A 362 23.03 -15.75 -25.10
N GLN A 363 23.32 -15.25 -26.29
CA GLN A 363 24.29 -14.19 -26.52
C GLN A 363 23.73 -13.16 -27.50
N TYR A 364 24.15 -11.93 -27.34
CA TYR A 364 23.75 -10.80 -28.18
C TYR A 364 24.97 -9.95 -28.52
N VAL A 365 25.03 -9.42 -29.74
CA VAL A 365 26.13 -8.55 -30.16
C VAL A 365 26.12 -7.29 -29.30
N ASN A 366 27.27 -6.96 -28.72
CA ASN A 366 27.48 -5.70 -28.02
C ASN A 366 28.15 -4.74 -29.02
N GLU A 367 27.40 -3.77 -29.49
CA GLU A 367 27.95 -2.73 -30.34
C GLU A 367 28.67 -1.70 -29.44
N TRP A 368 29.86 -1.30 -29.85
CA TRP A 368 30.62 -0.25 -29.18
C TRP A 368 30.84 0.94 -30.07
N GLU A 369 30.96 2.12 -29.48
CA GLU A 369 31.32 3.38 -30.14
C GLU A 369 32.84 3.49 -30.41
#